data_5ff0dc8bd3b1b34a49160c58c717fafb
#
_entry.id   5ff0dc8bd3b1b34a49160c58c717fafb
#
_cell.length_a   1.000
_cell.length_b   1.000
_cell.length_c   1.000
_cell.angle_alpha   90.00
_cell.angle_beta   90.00
_cell.angle_gamma   90.00
#
_symmetry.space_group_name_H-M   'P 1'
#
loop_
_entity.id
_entity.type
_entity.pdbx_description
1 polymer ?
#
loop_
_entity_poly.entity_id
_entity_poly.type
_entity_poly.pdbx_seq_one_letter_code
_entity_poly.pdbx_strand_id
1 'polypeptide(L)'
;MNEQHTTQRILIAGFGGQGVLFLGKLIAHAGVLLGKNVTWLPSYGPEMRGGTANCAVILSSESIGSPIVSEPDVLIAMNLPSLNAYQSRVCSGGEIIYDASLIHEAPAREDVTVRALPATRLASEAGMEGLSNMILLGAFLRDCLALTDEQLRHALEQTVPAHKTHLIDANLHAIAIGKRELEQVGQRVAASAQRPRRAG
;
A
#
# COMPACT_ATOMS: atom_id res chain seq x y z
N MET A 1 22.42 14.30 -13.61
CA MET A 1 21.45 13.63 -12.71
C MET A 1 20.34 13.15 -13.64
N ASN A 2 20.27 11.83 -13.90
CA ASN A 2 19.16 11.26 -14.68
C ASN A 2 17.89 11.35 -13.85
N GLU A 3 17.01 12.30 -14.18
CA GLU A 3 15.61 12.21 -13.78
C GLU A 3 15.05 10.96 -14.48
N GLN A 4 14.99 9.86 -13.75
CA GLN A 4 14.28 8.67 -14.23
C GLN A 4 12.82 9.06 -14.34
N HIS A 5 12.33 9.17 -15.56
CA HIS A 5 10.90 9.27 -15.86
C HIS A 5 10.21 8.04 -15.30
N THR A 6 9.69 8.16 -14.09
CA THR A 6 9.11 7.01 -13.41
C THR A 6 7.60 7.19 -13.32
N THR A 7 6.89 6.32 -14.05
CA THR A 7 5.47 6.09 -13.84
C THR A 7 5.31 4.94 -12.87
N GLN A 8 4.50 5.11 -11.84
CA GLN A 8 4.18 4.09 -10.85
C GLN A 8 2.67 3.80 -10.89
N ARG A 9 2.33 2.54 -11.14
CA ARG A 9 0.95 2.06 -11.22
C ARG A 9 0.64 1.24 -9.99
N ILE A 10 -0.32 1.70 -9.20
CA ILE A 10 -0.67 1.11 -7.91
C ILE A 10 -2.09 0.58 -8.01
N LEU A 11 -2.29 -0.68 -7.63
CA LEU A 11 -3.61 -1.29 -7.48
C LEU A 11 -3.83 -1.61 -6.00
N ILE A 12 -4.93 -1.13 -5.44
CA ILE A 12 -5.32 -1.37 -4.06
C ILE A 12 -6.63 -2.16 -4.11
N ALA A 13 -6.70 -3.28 -3.37
CA ALA A 13 -7.87 -4.14 -3.40
C ALA A 13 -8.18 -4.74 -2.02
N GLY A 14 -9.48 -4.86 -1.72
CA GLY A 14 -9.98 -5.34 -0.43
C GLY A 14 -11.51 -5.44 -0.42
N PHE A 15 -12.10 -5.67 0.74
CA PHE A 15 -13.56 -5.60 0.91
C PHE A 15 -14.04 -4.16 1.10
N GLY A 16 -15.31 -3.92 0.83
CA GLY A 16 -15.98 -2.71 1.28
C GLY A 16 -15.82 -2.52 2.78
N GLY A 17 -15.51 -1.30 3.22
CA GLY A 17 -15.25 -0.99 4.63
C GLY A 17 -13.77 -1.09 5.06
N GLN A 18 -12.89 -1.77 4.32
CA GLN A 18 -11.45 -1.83 4.63
C GLN A 18 -10.66 -0.55 4.28
N GLY A 19 -11.32 0.48 3.76
CA GLY A 19 -10.68 1.76 3.46
C GLY A 19 -9.88 1.79 2.16
N VAL A 20 -10.14 0.87 1.21
CA VAL A 20 -9.46 0.77 -0.10
C VAL A 20 -9.48 2.11 -0.84
N LEU A 21 -10.66 2.72 -0.99
CA LEU A 21 -10.82 3.98 -1.73
C LEU A 21 -10.17 5.16 -1.00
N PHE A 22 -10.25 5.18 0.33
CA PHE A 22 -9.59 6.20 1.15
C PHE A 22 -8.08 6.15 0.97
N LEU A 23 -7.49 4.95 1.01
CA LEU A 23 -6.06 4.73 0.80
C LEU A 23 -5.61 5.22 -0.58
N GLY A 24 -6.35 4.84 -1.63
CA GLY A 24 -6.03 5.28 -2.99
C GLY A 24 -6.14 6.80 -3.16
N LYS A 25 -7.16 7.43 -2.57
CA LYS A 25 -7.31 8.88 -2.58
C LYS A 25 -6.15 9.58 -1.87
N LEU A 26 -5.71 9.05 -0.74
CA LEU A 26 -4.58 9.59 0.02
C LEU A 26 -3.25 9.51 -0.77
N ILE A 27 -2.99 8.37 -1.43
CA ILE A 27 -1.83 8.21 -2.33
C ILE A 27 -1.90 9.22 -3.49
N ALA A 28 -3.10 9.42 -4.06
CA ALA A 28 -3.29 10.39 -5.13
C ALA A 28 -2.99 11.82 -4.68
N HIS A 29 -3.50 12.25 -3.52
CA HIS A 29 -3.18 13.57 -2.94
C HIS A 29 -1.68 13.72 -2.65
N ALA A 30 -1.05 12.69 -2.11
CA ALA A 30 0.39 12.68 -1.89
C ALA A 30 1.19 12.86 -3.20
N GLY A 31 0.77 12.20 -4.27
CA GLY A 31 1.37 12.37 -5.60
C GLY A 31 1.27 13.80 -6.13
N VAL A 32 0.10 14.44 -5.96
CA VAL A 32 -0.10 15.85 -6.34
C VAL A 32 0.82 16.78 -5.55
N LEU A 33 0.99 16.56 -4.24
CA LEU A 33 1.91 17.35 -3.40
C LEU A 33 3.38 17.21 -3.83
N LEU A 34 3.73 16.10 -4.46
CA LEU A 34 5.06 15.87 -5.04
C LEU A 34 5.19 16.38 -6.48
N GLY A 35 4.19 17.12 -6.98
CA GLY A 35 4.21 17.68 -8.34
C GLY A 35 4.04 16.65 -9.46
N LYS A 36 3.53 15.45 -9.15
CA LYS A 36 3.30 14.40 -10.15
C LYS A 36 1.96 14.58 -10.87
N ASN A 37 1.90 14.11 -12.10
CA ASN A 37 0.61 13.84 -12.76
C ASN A 37 -0.02 12.61 -12.10
N VAL A 38 -1.32 12.68 -11.81
CA VAL A 38 -2.02 11.67 -11.00
C VAL A 38 -3.33 11.29 -11.66
N THR A 39 -3.63 10.00 -11.68
CA THR A 39 -4.99 9.50 -11.89
C THR A 39 -5.41 8.65 -10.70
N TRP A 40 -6.68 8.72 -10.34
CA TRP A 40 -7.31 7.89 -9.33
C TRP A 40 -8.62 7.36 -9.89
N LEU A 41 -8.70 6.05 -10.09
CA LEU A 41 -9.85 5.35 -10.68
C LEU A 41 -10.41 4.34 -9.67
N PRO A 42 -11.45 4.70 -8.90
CA PRO A 42 -12.12 3.76 -8.01
C PRO A 42 -13.02 2.81 -8.80
N SER A 43 -13.08 1.55 -8.38
CA SER A 43 -14.01 0.55 -8.86
C SER A 43 -14.71 -0.09 -7.67
N TYR A 44 -16.01 0.20 -7.54
CA TYR A 44 -16.87 -0.39 -6.53
C TYR A 44 -18.30 -0.48 -7.09
N GLY A 45 -19.02 -1.51 -6.71
CA GLY A 45 -20.41 -1.66 -7.14
C GLY A 45 -20.95 -3.05 -6.84
N PRO A 46 -22.29 -3.23 -6.95
CA PRO A 46 -22.96 -4.51 -6.73
C PRO A 46 -22.56 -5.58 -7.75
N GLU A 47 -21.93 -5.19 -8.85
CA GLU A 47 -21.45 -6.09 -9.91
C GLU A 47 -20.17 -6.81 -9.54
N MET A 48 -19.44 -6.38 -8.49
CA MET A 48 -18.23 -7.02 -8.01
C MET A 48 -18.62 -8.25 -7.18
N ARG A 49 -18.60 -9.42 -7.84
CA ARG A 49 -18.87 -10.70 -7.20
C ARG A 49 -17.94 -10.87 -5.98
N GLY A 50 -18.54 -11.04 -4.80
CA GLY A 50 -17.81 -11.19 -3.54
C GLY A 50 -17.58 -9.89 -2.74
N GLY A 51 -18.18 -8.74 -3.14
CA GLY A 51 -18.11 -7.49 -2.36
C GLY A 51 -16.71 -6.85 -2.32
N THR A 52 -15.82 -7.20 -3.25
CA THR A 52 -14.48 -6.63 -3.34
C THR A 52 -14.52 -5.22 -3.94
N ALA A 53 -13.86 -4.28 -3.29
CA ALA A 53 -13.59 -2.95 -3.82
C ALA A 53 -12.14 -2.89 -4.30
N ASN A 54 -11.86 -2.15 -5.35
CA ASN A 54 -10.50 -1.82 -5.73
C ASN A 54 -10.40 -0.38 -6.23
N CYS A 55 -9.20 0.15 -6.23
CA CYS A 55 -8.90 1.39 -6.94
C CYS A 55 -7.50 1.34 -7.53
N ALA A 56 -7.37 1.95 -8.71
CA ALA A 56 -6.11 2.15 -9.39
C ALA A 56 -5.64 3.60 -9.17
N VAL A 57 -4.35 3.76 -8.89
CA VAL A 57 -3.67 5.06 -8.81
C VAL A 57 -2.46 5.02 -9.72
N ILE A 58 -2.29 6.03 -10.56
CA ILE A 58 -1.08 6.22 -11.36
C ILE A 58 -0.42 7.52 -10.92
N LEU A 59 0.86 7.44 -10.60
CA LEU A 59 1.71 8.60 -10.32
C LEU A 59 2.79 8.67 -11.41
N SER A 60 2.92 9.81 -12.11
CA SER A 60 3.87 9.94 -13.20
C SER A 60 4.51 11.31 -13.25
N SER A 61 5.78 11.39 -13.65
CA SER A 61 6.43 12.64 -14.03
C SER A 61 5.97 13.13 -15.42
N GLU A 62 5.34 12.26 -16.21
CA GLU A 62 4.84 12.56 -17.56
C GLU A 62 3.30 12.55 -17.61
N SER A 63 2.75 13.03 -18.73
CA SER A 63 1.30 12.97 -18.97
C SER A 63 0.79 11.55 -19.02
N ILE A 64 -0.33 11.28 -18.33
CA ILE A 64 -0.95 9.96 -18.24
C ILE A 64 -2.01 9.84 -19.33
N GLY A 65 -1.78 8.97 -20.33
CA GLY A 65 -2.69 8.77 -21.45
C GLY A 65 -3.93 7.91 -21.11
N SER A 66 -3.89 7.09 -20.07
CA SER A 66 -5.01 6.25 -19.64
C SER A 66 -4.96 6.02 -18.13
N PRO A 67 -6.10 6.10 -17.40
CA PRO A 67 -6.18 5.80 -15.99
C PRO A 67 -6.29 4.30 -15.68
N ILE A 68 -6.37 3.45 -16.72
CA ILE A 68 -6.54 2.00 -16.55
C ILE A 68 -5.20 1.36 -16.21
N VAL A 69 -5.18 0.57 -15.13
CA VAL A 69 -4.03 -0.22 -14.71
C VAL A 69 -4.31 -1.70 -14.97
N SER A 70 -3.74 -2.23 -16.04
CA SER A 70 -3.79 -3.67 -16.38
C SER A 70 -2.70 -4.47 -15.68
N GLU A 71 -1.50 -3.90 -15.61
CA GLU A 71 -0.32 -4.49 -14.98
C GLU A 71 0.23 -3.50 -13.93
N PRO A 72 -0.13 -3.67 -12.64
CA PRO A 72 0.35 -2.79 -11.59
C PRO A 72 1.82 -3.06 -11.25
N ASP A 73 2.56 -1.99 -10.95
CA ASP A 73 3.90 -2.06 -10.38
C ASP A 73 3.83 -2.44 -8.89
N VAL A 74 2.74 -2.00 -8.21
CA VAL A 74 2.49 -2.31 -6.79
C VAL A 74 1.04 -2.76 -6.60
N LEU A 75 0.86 -3.89 -5.92
CA LEU A 75 -0.43 -4.38 -5.41
C LEU A 75 -0.47 -4.25 -3.89
N ILE A 76 -1.49 -3.56 -3.36
CA ILE A 76 -1.82 -3.57 -1.93
C ILE A 76 -3.08 -4.42 -1.74
N ALA A 77 -2.94 -5.63 -1.20
CA ALA A 77 -4.05 -6.57 -1.00
C ALA A 77 -4.45 -6.66 0.48
N MET A 78 -5.72 -6.36 0.79
CA MET A 78 -6.25 -6.34 2.15
C MET A 78 -7.00 -7.62 2.53
N ASN A 79 -7.22 -8.54 1.60
CA ASN A 79 -7.87 -9.84 1.83
C ASN A 79 -7.45 -10.88 0.79
N LEU A 80 -7.66 -12.15 1.10
CA LEU A 80 -7.26 -13.27 0.24
C LEU A 80 -7.95 -13.26 -1.15
N PRO A 81 -9.26 -13.01 -1.28
CA PRO A 81 -9.89 -12.93 -2.60
C PRO A 81 -9.26 -11.86 -3.50
N SER A 82 -8.90 -10.71 -2.94
CA SER A 82 -8.23 -9.64 -3.69
C SER A 82 -6.80 -10.02 -4.09
N LEU A 83 -6.03 -10.66 -3.20
CA LEU A 83 -4.72 -11.18 -3.54
C LEU A 83 -4.81 -12.16 -4.71
N ASN A 84 -5.69 -13.14 -4.63
CA ASN A 84 -5.87 -14.17 -5.66
C ASN A 84 -6.33 -13.59 -7.01
N ALA A 85 -7.17 -12.56 -6.98
CA ALA A 85 -7.66 -11.92 -8.19
C ALA A 85 -6.59 -11.10 -8.94
N TYR A 86 -5.59 -10.54 -8.21
CA TYR A 86 -4.71 -9.53 -8.80
C TYR A 86 -3.21 -9.86 -8.75
N GLN A 87 -2.75 -10.83 -7.94
CA GLN A 87 -1.32 -11.15 -7.83
C GLN A 87 -0.66 -11.51 -9.17
N SER A 88 -1.38 -12.22 -10.06
CA SER A 88 -0.87 -12.62 -11.37
C SER A 88 -0.69 -11.46 -12.35
N ARG A 89 -1.31 -10.31 -12.06
CA ARG A 89 -1.26 -9.10 -12.90
C ARG A 89 -0.11 -8.16 -12.52
N VAL A 90 0.54 -8.36 -11.37
CA VAL A 90 1.69 -7.54 -10.96
C VAL A 90 2.83 -7.76 -11.96
N CYS A 91 3.43 -6.68 -12.45
CA CYS A 91 4.54 -6.77 -13.40
C CYS A 91 5.75 -7.48 -12.77
N SER A 92 6.58 -8.12 -13.60
CA SER A 92 7.84 -8.71 -13.12
C SER A 92 8.74 -7.64 -12.52
N GLY A 93 9.34 -7.92 -11.37
CA GLY A 93 10.09 -6.93 -10.58
C GLY A 93 9.22 -5.98 -9.74
N GLY A 94 7.89 -6.11 -9.83
CA GLY A 94 6.94 -5.33 -9.03
C GLY A 94 6.87 -5.76 -7.57
N GLU A 95 5.90 -5.22 -6.84
CA GLU A 95 5.77 -5.41 -5.40
C GLU A 95 4.33 -5.82 -5.00
N ILE A 96 4.22 -6.75 -4.06
CA ILE A 96 2.95 -7.14 -3.42
C ILE A 96 3.05 -6.87 -1.92
N ILE A 97 2.23 -5.96 -1.42
CA ILE A 97 2.06 -5.64 -0.01
C ILE A 97 0.72 -6.22 0.45
N TYR A 98 0.70 -7.02 1.50
CA TYR A 98 -0.56 -7.60 1.95
C TYR A 98 -0.68 -7.73 3.47
N ASP A 99 -1.93 -7.81 3.96
CA ASP A 99 -2.22 -8.01 5.37
C ASP A 99 -2.09 -9.48 5.77
N ALA A 100 -0.96 -9.83 6.37
CA ALA A 100 -0.66 -11.19 6.83
C ALA A 100 -1.52 -11.65 8.05
N SER A 101 -2.31 -10.76 8.65
CA SER A 101 -3.29 -11.15 9.67
C SER A 101 -4.53 -11.83 9.06
N LEU A 102 -4.84 -11.50 7.80
CA LEU A 102 -6.02 -11.97 7.08
C LEU A 102 -5.69 -12.91 5.93
N ILE A 103 -4.44 -12.87 5.46
CA ILE A 103 -3.94 -13.67 4.34
C ILE A 103 -2.79 -14.53 4.85
N HIS A 104 -3.04 -15.82 5.00
CA HIS A 104 -2.07 -16.78 5.55
C HIS A 104 -1.25 -17.49 4.47
N GLU A 105 -1.67 -17.35 3.21
CA GLU A 105 -0.98 -17.93 2.06
C GLU A 105 -0.08 -16.88 1.42
N ALA A 106 1.20 -17.19 1.25
CA ALA A 106 2.12 -16.31 0.52
C ALA A 106 1.76 -16.27 -0.98
N PRO A 107 1.94 -15.13 -1.66
CA PRO A 107 1.80 -15.06 -3.11
C PRO A 107 2.70 -16.10 -3.81
N ALA A 108 2.15 -16.80 -4.81
CA ALA A 108 2.86 -17.80 -5.58
C ALA A 108 3.70 -17.16 -6.72
N ARG A 109 4.54 -16.16 -6.38
CA ARG A 109 5.33 -15.37 -7.32
C ARG A 109 6.76 -15.23 -6.81
N GLU A 110 7.75 -15.65 -7.59
CA GLU A 110 9.19 -15.55 -7.27
C GLU A 110 9.85 -14.33 -7.93
N ASP A 111 9.17 -13.72 -8.89
CA ASP A 111 9.66 -12.60 -9.69
C ASP A 111 9.19 -11.22 -9.19
N VAL A 112 8.59 -11.15 -8.00
CA VAL A 112 8.12 -9.92 -7.37
C VAL A 112 8.63 -9.81 -5.92
N THR A 113 8.73 -8.60 -5.41
CA THR A 113 9.00 -8.38 -3.99
C THR A 113 7.72 -8.56 -3.19
N VAL A 114 7.74 -9.42 -2.17
CA VAL A 114 6.59 -9.68 -1.31
C VAL A 114 6.81 -9.12 0.08
N ARG A 115 5.86 -8.31 0.56
CA ARG A 115 5.86 -7.71 1.89
C ARG A 115 4.61 -8.12 2.66
N ALA A 116 4.80 -9.03 3.60
CA ALA A 116 3.76 -9.52 4.49
C ALA A 116 3.77 -8.71 5.79
N LEU A 117 2.73 -7.89 6.03
CA LEU A 117 2.57 -7.15 7.27
C LEU A 117 1.34 -7.65 8.02
N PRO A 118 1.42 -7.97 9.31
CA PRO A 118 0.25 -8.33 10.10
C PRO A 118 -0.54 -7.06 10.52
N ALA A 119 -1.02 -6.30 9.51
CA ALA A 119 -1.52 -4.95 9.68
C ALA A 119 -2.76 -4.87 10.58
N THR A 120 -3.70 -5.82 10.44
CA THR A 120 -4.89 -5.88 11.30
C THR A 120 -4.52 -6.16 12.75
N ARG A 121 -3.57 -7.08 13.01
CA ARG A 121 -3.08 -7.37 14.36
C ARG A 121 -2.38 -6.17 14.97
N LEU A 122 -1.48 -5.54 14.23
CA LEU A 122 -0.76 -4.34 14.69
C LEU A 122 -1.70 -3.18 15.01
N ALA A 123 -2.75 -2.98 14.20
CA ALA A 123 -3.77 -1.98 14.47
C ALA A 123 -4.52 -2.27 15.77
N SER A 124 -4.90 -3.53 16.01
CA SER A 124 -5.59 -3.93 17.24
C SER A 124 -4.69 -3.80 18.47
N GLU A 125 -3.44 -4.25 18.40
CA GLU A 125 -2.46 -4.13 19.50
C GLU A 125 -2.19 -2.66 19.90
N ALA A 126 -2.33 -1.74 18.93
CA ALA A 126 -2.17 -0.31 19.16
C ALA A 126 -3.48 0.42 19.55
N GLY A 127 -4.60 -0.30 19.71
CA GLY A 127 -5.92 0.30 19.99
C GLY A 127 -6.45 1.17 18.85
N MET A 128 -6.08 0.84 17.62
CA MET A 128 -6.43 1.60 16.41
C MET A 128 -7.19 0.71 15.41
N GLU A 129 -8.22 0.01 15.88
CA GLU A 129 -9.07 -0.85 15.06
C GLU A 129 -9.61 -0.08 13.85
N GLY A 130 -9.52 -0.70 12.67
CA GLY A 130 -9.94 -0.08 11.39
C GLY A 130 -8.87 0.74 10.68
N LEU A 131 -7.66 0.90 11.24
CA LEU A 131 -6.54 1.60 10.60
C LEU A 131 -5.47 0.66 10.00
N SER A 132 -5.78 -0.61 9.77
CA SER A 132 -4.87 -1.56 9.10
C SER A 132 -4.45 -1.08 7.70
N ASN A 133 -5.34 -0.42 6.96
CA ASN A 133 -5.04 0.21 5.69
C ASN A 133 -3.93 1.27 5.80
N MET A 134 -3.89 2.04 6.90
CA MET A 134 -2.84 3.04 7.13
C MET A 134 -1.49 2.40 7.48
N ILE A 135 -1.51 1.25 8.14
CA ILE A 135 -0.29 0.45 8.40
C ILE A 135 0.27 -0.08 7.08
N LEU A 136 -0.58 -0.61 6.18
CA LEU A 136 -0.17 -1.03 4.83
C LEU A 136 0.35 0.15 4.00
N LEU A 137 -0.26 1.34 4.14
CA LEU A 137 0.26 2.57 3.52
C LEU A 137 1.67 2.90 4.02
N GLY A 138 1.93 2.74 5.31
CA GLY A 138 3.26 2.98 5.88
C GLY A 138 4.35 2.14 5.22
N ALA A 139 4.03 0.87 4.93
CA ALA A 139 4.90 -0.02 4.19
C ALA A 139 5.16 0.47 2.75
N PHE A 140 4.11 0.89 2.05
CA PHE A 140 4.22 1.45 0.70
C PHE A 140 5.05 2.75 0.68
N LEU A 141 4.77 3.69 1.57
CA LEU A 141 5.42 5.00 1.57
C LEU A 141 6.93 4.93 1.85
N ARG A 142 7.35 3.94 2.61
CA ARG A 142 8.76 3.78 2.97
C ARG A 142 9.67 3.68 1.73
N ASP A 143 9.27 2.89 0.75
CA ASP A 143 10.14 2.53 -0.37
C ASP A 143 9.67 3.12 -1.71
N CYS A 144 8.38 3.48 -1.81
CA CYS A 144 7.77 3.86 -3.08
C CYS A 144 7.49 5.36 -3.21
N LEU A 145 7.36 6.09 -2.09
CA LEU A 145 6.97 7.51 -2.16
C LEU A 145 7.58 8.29 -0.98
N ALA A 146 8.65 9.03 -1.24
CA ALA A 146 9.31 9.84 -0.22
C ALA A 146 8.49 11.09 0.11
N LEU A 147 7.78 11.06 1.25
CA LEU A 147 7.03 12.18 1.81
C LEU A 147 7.66 12.63 3.13
N THR A 148 7.74 13.94 3.35
CA THR A 148 7.98 14.50 4.67
C THR A 148 6.75 14.29 5.57
N ASP A 149 6.93 14.33 6.89
CA ASP A 149 5.80 14.22 7.83
C ASP A 149 4.79 15.35 7.65
N GLU A 150 5.26 16.56 7.27
CA GLU A 150 4.40 17.70 6.97
C GLU A 150 3.55 17.45 5.71
N GLN A 151 4.16 16.95 4.63
CA GLN A 151 3.45 16.60 3.39
C GLN A 151 2.43 15.49 3.63
N LEU A 152 2.78 14.48 4.45
CA LEU A 152 1.87 13.40 4.80
C LEU A 152 0.68 13.90 5.62
N ARG A 153 0.92 14.78 6.61
CA ARG A 153 -0.14 15.43 7.37
C ARG A 153 -1.06 16.23 6.46
N HIS A 154 -0.49 17.04 5.57
CA HIS A 154 -1.27 17.83 4.62
C HIS A 154 -2.12 16.96 3.69
N ALA A 155 -1.56 15.85 3.17
CA ALA A 155 -2.33 14.89 2.36
C ALA A 155 -3.52 14.29 3.14
N LEU A 156 -3.34 13.98 4.42
CA LEU A 156 -4.40 13.50 5.30
C LEU A 156 -5.48 14.57 5.51
N GLU A 157 -5.11 15.81 5.77
CA GLU A 157 -6.04 16.94 5.93
C GLU A 157 -6.92 17.14 4.70
N GLN A 158 -6.37 16.95 3.50
CA GLN A 158 -7.12 17.03 2.24
C GLN A 158 -8.02 15.80 1.97
N THR A 159 -7.73 14.68 2.64
CA THR A 159 -8.44 13.41 2.37
C THR A 159 -9.48 13.08 3.43
N VAL A 160 -9.17 13.38 4.70
CA VAL A 160 -10.05 13.10 5.85
C VAL A 160 -11.22 14.06 5.84
N PRO A 161 -12.48 13.57 5.97
CA PRO A 161 -13.64 14.43 6.09
C PRO A 161 -13.54 15.40 7.29
N ALA A 162 -14.07 16.61 7.15
CA ALA A 162 -13.95 17.66 8.17
C ALA A 162 -14.41 17.23 9.58
N HIS A 163 -15.44 16.39 9.68
CA HIS A 163 -15.95 15.87 10.95
C HIS A 163 -15.06 14.76 11.58
N LYS A 164 -14.03 14.30 10.87
CA LYS A 164 -13.08 13.25 11.31
C LYS A 164 -11.64 13.73 11.44
N THR A 165 -11.39 15.03 11.42
CA THR A 165 -10.02 15.60 11.54
C THR A 165 -9.30 15.18 12.82
N HIS A 166 -10.03 14.85 13.90
CA HIS A 166 -9.49 14.30 15.14
C HIS A 166 -8.80 12.94 14.95
N LEU A 167 -9.02 12.26 13.81
CA LEU A 167 -8.37 10.97 13.50
C LEU A 167 -7.03 11.14 12.77
N ILE A 168 -6.62 12.36 12.39
CA ILE A 168 -5.39 12.57 11.61
C ILE A 168 -4.17 12.04 12.35
N ASP A 169 -4.03 12.33 13.65
CA ASP A 169 -2.89 11.85 14.43
C ASP A 169 -2.87 10.34 14.59
N ALA A 170 -4.04 9.69 14.74
CA ALA A 170 -4.15 8.24 14.76
C ALA A 170 -3.73 7.62 13.41
N ASN A 171 -4.13 8.22 12.29
CA ASN A 171 -3.71 7.79 10.95
C ASN A 171 -2.18 7.93 10.77
N LEU A 172 -1.59 9.05 11.18
CA LEU A 172 -0.14 9.25 11.14
C LEU A 172 0.60 8.22 12.00
N HIS A 173 0.09 7.91 13.18
CA HIS A 173 0.66 6.89 14.05
C HIS A 173 0.61 5.50 13.42
N ALA A 174 -0.52 5.12 12.83
CA ALA A 174 -0.66 3.84 12.11
C ALA A 174 0.33 3.73 10.93
N ILE A 175 0.50 4.81 10.15
CA ILE A 175 1.49 4.86 9.06
C ILE A 175 2.91 4.68 9.61
N ALA A 176 3.25 5.32 10.74
CA ALA A 176 4.55 5.18 11.35
C ALA A 176 4.83 3.74 11.85
N ILE A 177 3.80 3.02 12.33
CA ILE A 177 3.90 1.60 12.68
C ILE A 177 4.27 0.78 11.43
N GLY A 178 3.59 0.99 10.31
CA GLY A 178 3.86 0.27 9.06
C GLY A 178 5.26 0.50 8.52
N LYS A 179 5.76 1.74 8.57
CA LYS A 179 7.15 2.08 8.20
C LYS A 179 8.16 1.30 9.05
N ARG A 180 7.98 1.28 10.38
CA ARG A 180 8.90 0.60 11.33
C ARG A 180 8.88 -0.92 11.21
N GLU A 181 7.71 -1.53 11.01
CA GLU A 181 7.59 -2.98 10.90
C GLU A 181 8.42 -3.51 9.72
N LEU A 182 8.41 -2.84 8.59
CA LEU A 182 9.25 -3.21 7.45
C LEU A 182 10.76 -3.09 7.74
N GLU A 183 11.18 -2.10 8.52
CA GLU A 183 12.59 -1.98 8.93
C GLU A 183 13.04 -3.18 9.74
N GLN A 184 12.21 -3.64 10.67
CA GLN A 184 12.51 -4.80 11.50
C GLN A 184 12.55 -6.10 10.68
N VAL A 185 11.62 -6.27 9.74
CA VAL A 185 11.61 -7.44 8.83
C VAL A 185 12.88 -7.45 7.97
N GLY A 186 13.26 -6.33 7.39
CA GLY A 186 14.49 -6.20 6.60
C GLY A 186 15.76 -6.54 7.43
N GLN A 187 15.84 -6.07 8.67
CA GLN A 187 16.97 -6.37 9.57
C GLN A 187 17.01 -7.85 9.98
N ARG A 188 15.87 -8.48 10.23
CA ARG A 188 15.79 -9.92 10.55
C ARG A 188 16.26 -10.80 9.39
N VAL A 189 15.86 -10.46 8.16
CA VAL A 189 16.29 -11.17 6.94
C VAL A 189 17.81 -11.02 6.74
N ALA A 190 18.36 -9.82 6.86
CA ALA A 190 19.80 -9.58 6.75
C ALA A 190 20.61 -10.33 7.83
N ALA A 191 20.13 -10.34 9.07
CA ALA A 191 20.78 -11.05 10.18
C ALA A 191 20.73 -12.58 10.00
N SER A 192 19.65 -13.11 9.43
CA SER A 192 19.54 -14.55 9.15
C SER A 192 20.44 -15.00 8.00
N ALA A 193 20.65 -14.15 6.99
CA ALA A 193 21.54 -14.41 5.87
C ALA A 193 23.02 -14.41 6.26
N GLN A 194 23.40 -13.71 7.33
CA GLN A 194 24.78 -13.63 7.85
C GLN A 194 25.15 -14.76 8.83
N ARG A 195 24.21 -15.63 9.22
CA ARG A 195 24.56 -16.80 10.06
C ARG A 195 25.27 -17.84 9.22
N PRO A 196 26.55 -18.19 9.55
CA PRO A 196 27.25 -19.25 8.83
C PRO A 196 26.47 -20.56 8.98
N ARG A 197 26.27 -21.26 7.86
CA ARG A 197 25.75 -22.64 7.89
C ARG A 197 26.68 -23.44 8.80
N ARG A 198 26.20 -23.89 9.95
CA ARG A 198 26.94 -24.85 10.75
C ARG A 198 27.12 -26.09 9.89
N ALA A 199 28.41 -26.36 9.57
CA ALA A 199 28.79 -27.62 8.97
C ALA A 199 28.46 -28.73 9.99
N GLY A 200 27.53 -29.61 9.63
CA GLY A 200 27.28 -30.85 10.31
C GLY A 200 28.12 -31.95 9.71
#